data_ba16e1b7567ac5291ff10c96ed1f9a43
#
_entry.id   ba16e1b7567ac5291ff10c96ed1f9a43
#
_cell.length_a   1.000
_cell.length_b   1.000
_cell.length_c   1.000
_cell.angle_alpha   90.00
_cell.angle_beta   90.00
_cell.angle_gamma   90.00
#
_symmetry.space_group_name_H-M   'P 1'
#
loop_
_entity.id
_entity.type
_entity.pdbx_description
1 polymer ?
#
loop_
_entity_poly.entity_id
_entity_poly.type
_entity_poly.pdbx_seq_one_letter_code
_entity_poly.pdbx_strand_id
1 'polypeptide(L)'
;MKAYERLLKYVVVRTPSDEESGKSPSSECQFKLAGLLKDEMTELGLSDVKLDKHCYLYGRLPATKGLEKLPSIGFIADMDTVSDYCNGDINPVVTPDYDGGDLVLGNSGLILSPDTFPHLASLKGRTLITSDGTTILGADDKAGIAEILTMIEYITANNIEHPAICVAFTPDEEIGMGTEHFDVERFGADYAYTVDGDTEGEIQYENFNAAKAEYVVKGFNVHPGSSKDTMINASLVAMEINNCLPAMEIPRETENYEGFYHLISMSGDVAEAHLNYIIRDHDASLFEAKKATLCHIEKIMNEKWGAGTVQLTITDQYRNMAEIIKKCMFLIENAVKACKNTNIPPLILPIRGGTDGCMLSYMGLPCPNLGTGGHAYHGPYEHITIEGMDKTVDMLVELVKTFSKPIIN
;
A
#
# COMPACT_ATOMS: atom_id res chain seq x y z
N MET A 1 16.84 15.36 -14.33
CA MET A 1 17.15 15.20 -12.88
C MET A 1 17.17 13.70 -12.59
N LYS A 2 17.95 13.21 -11.63
CA LYS A 2 17.95 11.82 -11.21
C LYS A 2 16.79 11.55 -10.23
N ALA A 3 16.31 10.30 -10.17
CA ALA A 3 15.20 9.94 -9.26
C ALA A 3 15.52 10.24 -7.80
N TYR A 4 16.71 9.87 -7.31
CA TYR A 4 17.11 10.16 -5.94
C TYR A 4 17.19 11.67 -5.63
N GLU A 5 17.54 12.52 -6.59
CA GLU A 5 17.56 13.97 -6.41
C GLU A 5 16.13 14.53 -6.22
N ARG A 6 15.15 13.93 -6.91
CA ARG A 6 13.73 14.21 -6.71
C ARG A 6 13.28 13.73 -5.34
N LEU A 7 13.58 12.47 -4.99
CA LEU A 7 13.23 11.90 -3.69
C LEU A 7 13.70 12.81 -2.55
N LEU A 8 14.97 13.23 -2.56
CA LEU A 8 15.53 14.11 -1.53
C LEU A 8 14.81 15.47 -1.41
N LYS A 9 14.19 15.95 -2.50
CA LYS A 9 13.34 17.15 -2.45
C LYS A 9 11.95 16.86 -1.89
N TYR A 10 11.40 15.67 -2.16
CA TYR A 10 10.02 15.36 -1.79
C TYR A 10 9.90 14.91 -0.34
N VAL A 11 10.85 14.11 0.15
CA VAL A 11 10.80 13.58 1.53
C VAL A 11 10.84 14.67 2.59
N VAL A 12 11.50 15.79 2.34
CA VAL A 12 11.54 16.92 3.30
C VAL A 12 10.21 17.68 3.39
N VAL A 13 9.27 17.41 2.47
CA VAL A 13 7.90 17.92 2.56
C VAL A 13 7.08 16.91 3.34
N ARG A 14 6.79 17.23 4.59
CA ARG A 14 5.98 16.35 5.45
C ARG A 14 4.54 16.27 4.98
N THR A 15 4.03 15.06 4.85
CA THR A 15 2.69 14.75 4.34
C THR A 15 1.99 13.61 5.10
N PRO A 16 2.06 13.54 6.46
CA PRO A 16 1.37 12.47 7.17
C PRO A 16 -0.14 12.55 6.96
N SER A 17 -0.75 11.42 6.70
CA SER A 17 -2.20 11.24 6.73
C SER A 17 -2.72 11.19 8.17
N ASP A 18 -4.04 11.40 8.36
CA ASP A 18 -4.71 11.43 9.66
C ASP A 18 -6.05 10.70 9.59
N GLU A 19 -6.06 9.42 9.99
CA GLU A 19 -7.23 8.55 9.95
C GLU A 19 -8.41 9.12 10.75
N GLU A 20 -8.14 9.89 11.82
CA GLU A 20 -9.17 10.43 12.70
C GLU A 20 -9.76 11.77 12.20
N SER A 21 -9.21 12.36 11.14
CA SER A 21 -9.61 13.70 10.66
C SER A 21 -11.04 13.76 10.11
N GLY A 22 -11.53 12.66 9.52
CA GLY A 22 -12.82 12.59 8.82
C GLY A 22 -12.93 13.52 7.61
N LYS A 23 -11.80 13.91 7.01
CA LYS A 23 -11.69 14.81 5.86
C LYS A 23 -11.02 14.12 4.68
N SER A 24 -11.11 14.72 3.48
CA SER A 24 -10.36 14.33 2.29
C SER A 24 -9.84 15.58 1.55
N PRO A 25 -8.51 15.78 1.42
CA PRO A 25 -7.49 14.90 2.02
C PRO A 25 -7.53 14.96 3.55
N SER A 26 -7.05 13.91 4.20
CA SER A 26 -7.06 13.80 5.67
C SER A 26 -6.21 14.86 6.33
N SER A 27 -5.17 15.34 5.68
CA SER A 27 -4.33 16.43 6.14
C SER A 27 -4.03 17.45 5.04
N GLU A 28 -4.15 18.74 5.36
CA GLU A 28 -3.88 19.87 4.46
C GLU A 28 -2.42 19.98 4.01
N CYS A 29 -1.49 19.33 4.73
CA CYS A 29 -0.07 19.40 4.38
C CYS A 29 0.25 18.69 3.08
N GLN A 30 -0.56 17.72 2.64
CA GLN A 30 -0.40 17.00 1.36
C GLN A 30 -0.47 17.96 0.16
N PHE A 31 -1.28 19.03 0.23
CA PHE A 31 -1.32 20.04 -0.83
C PHE A 31 0.01 20.74 -1.09
N LYS A 32 0.95 20.74 -0.12
CA LYS A 32 2.27 21.35 -0.33
C LYS A 32 3.08 20.55 -1.33
N LEU A 33 3.10 19.23 -1.16
CA LEU A 33 3.77 18.33 -2.11
C LEU A 33 3.04 18.34 -3.44
N ALA A 34 1.71 18.22 -3.44
CA ALA A 34 0.90 18.26 -4.64
C ALA A 34 1.13 19.52 -5.48
N GLY A 35 1.28 20.69 -4.83
CA GLY A 35 1.60 21.95 -5.51
C GLY A 35 2.97 21.92 -6.20
N LEU A 36 4.00 21.43 -5.50
CA LEU A 36 5.34 21.26 -6.05
C LEU A 36 5.34 20.31 -7.25
N LEU A 37 4.66 19.16 -7.11
CA LEU A 37 4.56 18.16 -8.18
C LEU A 37 3.77 18.68 -9.39
N LYS A 38 2.72 19.47 -9.18
CA LYS A 38 1.97 20.12 -10.25
C LYS A 38 2.86 21.03 -11.10
N ASP A 39 3.70 21.85 -10.46
CA ASP A 39 4.61 22.74 -11.15
C ASP A 39 5.64 21.90 -11.93
N GLU A 40 6.23 20.87 -11.32
CA GLU A 40 7.21 20.01 -11.99
C GLU A 40 6.60 19.22 -13.17
N MET A 41 5.39 18.66 -13.03
CA MET A 41 4.69 18.02 -14.15
C MET A 41 4.44 18.97 -15.32
N THR A 42 4.13 20.22 -15.02
CA THR A 42 3.97 21.27 -16.05
C THR A 42 5.30 21.60 -16.74
N GLU A 43 6.38 21.72 -15.99
CA GLU A 43 7.74 21.95 -16.53
C GLU A 43 8.23 20.77 -17.39
N LEU A 44 7.86 19.54 -17.04
CA LEU A 44 8.16 18.33 -17.83
C LEU A 44 7.30 18.22 -19.11
N GLY A 45 6.36 19.13 -19.32
CA GLY A 45 5.55 19.21 -20.55
C GLY A 45 4.33 18.29 -20.56
N LEU A 46 3.86 17.80 -19.40
CA LEU A 46 2.59 17.10 -19.34
C LEU A 46 1.45 18.09 -19.63
N SER A 47 0.46 17.61 -20.38
CA SER A 47 -0.80 18.34 -20.61
C SER A 47 -1.85 17.98 -19.55
N ASP A 48 -2.90 18.79 -19.47
CA ASP A 48 -4.05 18.57 -18.59
C ASP A 48 -3.68 18.42 -17.10
N VAL A 49 -2.57 19.04 -16.69
CA VAL A 49 -2.09 19.00 -15.30
C VAL A 49 -3.10 19.69 -14.40
N LYS A 50 -3.74 18.92 -13.52
CA LYS A 50 -4.80 19.41 -12.65
C LYS A 50 -4.71 18.84 -11.25
N LEU A 51 -4.55 19.71 -10.29
CA LEU A 51 -4.74 19.44 -8.87
C LEU A 51 -6.21 19.75 -8.50
N ASP A 52 -6.92 18.79 -7.94
CA ASP A 52 -8.31 19.00 -7.54
C ASP A 52 -8.46 19.39 -6.06
N LYS A 53 -9.70 19.55 -5.63
CA LYS A 53 -10.03 19.99 -4.26
C LYS A 53 -9.81 18.90 -3.20
N HIS A 54 -9.69 17.65 -3.61
CA HIS A 54 -9.40 16.50 -2.75
C HIS A 54 -7.93 16.08 -2.79
N CYS A 55 -7.06 16.94 -3.34
CA CYS A 55 -5.63 16.74 -3.46
C CYS A 55 -5.17 15.69 -4.50
N TYR A 56 -6.07 15.20 -5.38
CA TYR A 56 -5.63 14.35 -6.49
C TYR A 56 -4.97 15.20 -7.57
N LEU A 57 -3.78 14.79 -7.98
CA LEU A 57 -3.02 15.46 -9.04
C LEU A 57 -2.95 14.56 -10.26
N TYR A 58 -3.50 15.04 -11.38
CA TYR A 58 -3.52 14.33 -12.67
C TYR A 58 -2.69 15.06 -13.70
N GLY A 59 -2.14 14.32 -14.66
CA GLY A 59 -1.48 14.86 -15.85
C GLY A 59 -1.35 13.83 -16.96
N ARG A 60 -1.09 14.28 -18.19
CA ARG A 60 -1.04 13.41 -19.36
C ARG A 60 0.13 13.79 -20.27
N LEU A 61 0.89 12.80 -20.70
CA LEU A 61 1.82 12.92 -21.81
C LEU A 61 1.13 12.36 -23.06
N PRO A 62 0.80 13.20 -24.08
CA PRO A 62 0.14 12.75 -25.29
C PRO A 62 0.94 11.68 -26.03
N ALA A 63 0.26 10.76 -26.71
CA ALA A 63 0.93 9.72 -27.48
C ALA A 63 1.87 10.30 -28.55
N THR A 64 2.96 9.61 -28.82
CA THR A 64 3.79 9.88 -30.01
C THR A 64 2.96 9.73 -31.26
N LYS A 65 3.18 10.60 -32.25
CA LYS A 65 2.45 10.63 -33.51
C LYS A 65 2.42 9.24 -34.18
N GLY A 66 1.21 8.76 -34.42
CA GLY A 66 0.94 7.44 -35.01
C GLY A 66 0.62 6.35 -33.99
N LEU A 67 0.78 6.60 -32.69
CA LEU A 67 0.49 5.65 -31.60
C LEU A 67 -0.77 6.02 -30.81
N GLU A 68 -1.54 6.99 -31.26
CA GLU A 68 -2.73 7.54 -30.57
C GLU A 68 -3.87 6.51 -30.41
N LYS A 69 -3.82 5.42 -31.17
CA LYS A 69 -4.82 4.34 -31.14
C LYS A 69 -4.41 3.17 -30.25
N LEU A 70 -3.18 3.16 -29.76
CA LEU A 70 -2.77 2.15 -28.79
C LEU A 70 -3.39 2.44 -27.43
N PRO A 71 -3.63 1.38 -26.62
CA PRO A 71 -4.12 1.56 -25.27
C PRO A 71 -3.21 2.49 -24.46
N SER A 72 -3.81 3.43 -23.75
CA SER A 72 -3.11 4.33 -22.83
C SER A 72 -2.69 3.60 -21.58
N ILE A 73 -1.55 3.99 -21.03
CA ILE A 73 -0.98 3.42 -19.81
C ILE A 73 -0.93 4.49 -18.71
N GLY A 74 -1.33 4.12 -17.51
CA GLY A 74 -1.26 4.97 -16.33
C GLY A 74 -0.15 4.56 -15.39
N PHE A 75 0.41 5.55 -14.67
CA PHE A 75 1.29 5.35 -13.53
C PHE A 75 0.79 6.17 -12.35
N ILE A 76 0.70 5.54 -11.20
CA ILE A 76 0.10 6.10 -9.99
C ILE A 76 1.06 5.88 -8.82
N ALA A 77 1.18 6.86 -7.94
CA ALA A 77 1.91 6.82 -6.68
C ALA A 77 1.17 7.71 -5.67
N ASP A 78 1.34 7.49 -4.39
CA ASP A 78 0.72 8.35 -3.40
C ASP A 78 1.68 9.43 -2.87
N MET A 79 1.10 10.43 -2.22
CA MET A 79 1.83 11.60 -1.72
C MET A 79 1.94 11.63 -0.21
N ASP A 80 1.06 10.91 0.48
CA ASP A 80 1.06 10.91 1.93
C ASP A 80 2.12 9.98 2.52
N THR A 81 2.17 9.89 3.78
CA THR A 81 2.99 8.97 4.56
C THR A 81 2.18 8.53 5.76
N VAL A 82 2.52 7.39 6.35
CA VAL A 82 2.01 7.04 7.67
C VAL A 82 2.30 8.16 8.68
N SER A 83 1.44 8.29 9.68
CA SER A 83 1.63 9.24 10.78
C SER A 83 2.64 8.77 11.82
N ASP A 84 2.90 7.45 11.89
CA ASP A 84 3.86 6.85 12.79
C ASP A 84 5.28 7.35 12.50
N TYR A 85 6.04 7.64 13.55
CA TYR A 85 7.40 8.19 13.44
C TYR A 85 7.55 9.43 12.54
N CYS A 86 6.46 10.14 12.22
CA CYS A 86 6.46 11.34 11.37
C CYS A 86 6.30 12.64 12.17
N ASN A 87 6.81 12.73 13.41
CA ASN A 87 6.61 13.85 14.35
C ASN A 87 7.66 14.97 14.27
N GLY A 88 8.59 14.92 13.32
CA GLY A 88 9.67 15.90 13.17
C GLY A 88 9.95 16.24 11.71
N ASP A 89 10.98 17.06 11.48
CA ASP A 89 11.50 17.28 10.15
C ASP A 89 12.23 16.02 9.67
N ILE A 90 11.99 15.63 8.42
CA ILE A 90 12.66 14.48 7.82
C ILE A 90 14.04 14.94 7.33
N ASN A 91 15.08 14.29 7.86
CA ASN A 91 16.47 14.56 7.53
C ASN A 91 17.06 13.37 6.76
N PRO A 92 17.02 13.36 5.42
CA PRO A 92 17.57 12.27 4.64
C PRO A 92 19.11 12.25 4.72
N VAL A 93 19.66 11.04 4.88
CA VAL A 93 21.10 10.79 4.96
C VAL A 93 21.50 9.90 3.80
N VAL A 94 22.52 10.33 3.04
CA VAL A 94 23.04 9.57 1.90
C VAL A 94 24.38 8.95 2.30
N THR A 95 24.46 7.62 2.27
CA THR A 95 25.64 6.84 2.63
C THR A 95 26.18 6.13 1.38
N PRO A 96 27.23 6.67 0.71
CA PRO A 96 27.84 6.03 -0.44
C PRO A 96 28.63 4.78 -0.06
N ASP A 97 28.80 3.88 -1.02
CA ASP A 97 29.63 2.66 -0.88
C ASP A 97 29.29 1.85 0.40
N TYR A 98 28.01 1.65 0.66
CA TYR A 98 27.56 0.90 1.84
C TYR A 98 28.27 -0.47 1.92
N ASP A 99 28.85 -0.78 3.06
CA ASP A 99 29.70 -1.96 3.22
C ASP A 99 28.94 -3.29 3.43
N GLY A 100 27.61 -3.21 3.62
CA GLY A 100 26.73 -4.36 3.88
C GLY A 100 26.64 -4.76 5.35
N GLY A 101 27.22 -3.97 6.27
CA GLY A 101 27.20 -4.19 7.70
C GLY A 101 26.26 -3.27 8.47
N ASP A 102 26.47 -3.14 9.76
CA ASP A 102 25.69 -2.26 10.63
C ASP A 102 25.87 -0.78 10.27
N LEU A 103 24.76 -0.06 10.13
CA LEU A 103 24.75 1.38 9.89
C LEU A 103 24.05 2.10 11.05
N VAL A 104 24.76 3.00 11.72
CA VAL A 104 24.16 3.85 12.75
C VAL A 104 23.38 4.98 12.08
N LEU A 105 22.09 5.13 12.43
CA LEU A 105 21.20 6.14 11.86
C LEU A 105 21.37 7.48 12.59
N GLY A 106 22.10 8.40 11.99
CA GLY A 106 22.33 9.73 12.54
C GLY A 106 22.81 9.70 13.99
N ASN A 107 22.12 10.48 14.85
CA ASN A 107 22.37 10.54 16.30
C ASN A 107 21.26 9.85 17.12
N SER A 108 20.36 9.10 16.48
CA SER A 108 19.24 8.44 17.17
C SER A 108 19.65 7.29 18.09
N GLY A 109 20.83 6.70 17.85
CA GLY A 109 21.28 5.48 18.50
C GLY A 109 20.69 4.20 17.89
N LEU A 110 19.84 4.30 16.87
CA LEU A 110 19.32 3.14 16.15
C LEU A 110 20.38 2.60 15.19
N ILE A 111 20.39 1.28 15.04
CA ILE A 111 21.31 0.56 14.15
C ILE A 111 20.50 -0.19 13.12
N LEU A 112 20.67 0.17 11.86
CA LEU A 112 20.16 -0.60 10.72
C LEU A 112 21.14 -1.76 10.49
N SER A 113 20.71 -2.99 10.79
CA SER A 113 21.59 -4.15 10.87
C SER A 113 21.13 -5.31 9.99
N PRO A 114 22.06 -6.00 9.29
CA PRO A 114 21.76 -7.23 8.56
C PRO A 114 21.20 -8.35 9.43
N ASP A 115 21.46 -8.35 10.73
CA ASP A 115 20.88 -9.33 11.66
C ASP A 115 19.36 -9.17 11.79
N THR A 116 18.86 -7.93 11.63
CA THR A 116 17.42 -7.61 11.64
C THR A 116 16.86 -7.58 10.22
N PHE A 117 17.61 -7.05 9.27
CA PHE A 117 17.24 -6.86 7.88
C PHE A 117 18.22 -7.59 6.94
N PRO A 118 18.08 -8.91 6.72
CA PRO A 118 19.06 -9.72 5.99
C PRO A 118 19.35 -9.27 4.55
N HIS A 119 18.38 -8.59 3.90
CA HIS A 119 18.55 -8.06 2.54
C HIS A 119 19.66 -7.01 2.43
N LEU A 120 20.02 -6.32 3.52
CA LEU A 120 21.10 -5.32 3.54
C LEU A 120 22.43 -5.87 3.05
N ALA A 121 22.71 -7.14 3.28
CA ALA A 121 23.92 -7.79 2.76
C ALA A 121 24.00 -7.75 1.23
N SER A 122 22.85 -7.77 0.53
CA SER A 122 22.76 -7.68 -0.94
C SER A 122 22.93 -6.27 -1.47
N LEU A 123 22.79 -5.26 -0.61
CA LEU A 123 22.95 -3.83 -0.96
C LEU A 123 24.39 -3.32 -0.84
N LYS A 124 25.34 -4.19 -0.48
CA LYS A 124 26.75 -3.86 -0.40
C LYS A 124 27.30 -3.22 -1.69
N GLY A 125 27.99 -2.10 -1.53
CA GLY A 125 28.55 -1.31 -2.63
C GLY A 125 27.57 -0.35 -3.28
N ARG A 126 26.31 -0.30 -2.83
CA ARG A 126 25.33 0.69 -3.27
C ARG A 126 25.36 1.95 -2.41
N THR A 127 24.72 2.99 -2.91
CA THR A 127 24.51 4.24 -2.17
C THR A 127 23.16 4.17 -1.45
N LEU A 128 23.19 4.07 -0.12
CA LEU A 128 22.01 3.96 0.72
C LEU A 128 21.46 5.36 1.06
N ILE A 129 20.15 5.51 1.03
CA ILE A 129 19.41 6.69 1.52
C ILE A 129 18.56 6.23 2.70
N THR A 130 18.72 6.87 3.85
CA THR A 130 17.95 6.63 5.10
C THR A 130 17.47 7.95 5.66
N SER A 131 16.61 7.92 6.69
CA SER A 131 16.47 9.08 7.58
C SER A 131 17.65 9.12 8.58
N ASP A 132 17.67 10.14 9.45
CA ASP A 132 18.61 10.21 10.59
C ASP A 132 18.20 9.30 11.76
N GLY A 133 17.16 8.48 11.58
CA GLY A 133 16.61 7.55 12.57
C GLY A 133 15.66 8.20 13.59
N THR A 134 15.36 9.49 13.47
CA THR A 134 14.38 10.17 14.33
C THR A 134 12.97 10.14 13.75
N THR A 135 12.86 9.94 12.43
CA THR A 135 11.62 9.87 11.67
C THR A 135 11.68 8.72 10.67
N ILE A 136 10.55 8.44 10.00
CA ILE A 136 10.55 7.71 8.72
C ILE A 136 11.39 8.48 7.68
N LEU A 137 11.76 7.82 6.57
CA LEU A 137 12.34 8.51 5.40
C LEU A 137 11.20 9.12 4.54
N GLY A 138 10.09 8.43 4.38
CA GLY A 138 8.98 8.79 3.48
C GLY A 138 9.32 8.48 2.01
N ALA A 139 10.12 7.44 1.78
CA ALA A 139 10.32 6.90 0.44
C ALA A 139 9.06 6.18 -0.06
N ASP A 140 8.30 5.64 0.83
CA ASP A 140 6.94 5.15 0.68
C ASP A 140 5.95 6.34 0.75
N ASP A 141 5.30 6.80 -0.38
CA ASP A 141 5.64 6.38 -1.77
C ASP A 141 6.20 7.55 -2.62
N LYS A 142 6.96 8.44 -2.00
CA LYS A 142 7.63 9.53 -2.74
C LYS A 142 8.74 9.02 -3.67
N ALA A 143 9.19 7.76 -3.50
CA ALA A 143 10.10 7.12 -4.44
C ALA A 143 9.40 6.83 -5.76
N GLY A 144 8.21 6.23 -5.74
CA GLY A 144 7.41 6.00 -6.94
C GLY A 144 7.10 7.29 -7.68
N ILE A 145 6.73 8.37 -6.96
CA ILE A 145 6.57 9.71 -7.56
C ILE A 145 7.86 10.14 -8.30
N ALA A 146 9.01 10.03 -7.64
CA ALA A 146 10.30 10.46 -8.19
C ALA A 146 10.69 9.64 -9.42
N GLU A 147 10.42 8.36 -9.40
CA GLU A 147 10.71 7.42 -10.49
C GLU A 147 9.80 7.64 -11.70
N ILE A 148 8.50 7.82 -11.48
CA ILE A 148 7.54 8.15 -12.54
C ILE A 148 7.94 9.45 -13.25
N LEU A 149 8.22 10.52 -12.51
CA LEU A 149 8.60 11.79 -13.13
C LEU A 149 9.97 11.72 -13.81
N THR A 150 10.91 10.91 -13.31
CA THR A 150 12.21 10.68 -13.95
C THR A 150 12.05 9.88 -15.24
N MET A 151 11.19 8.87 -15.25
CA MET A 151 10.82 8.13 -16.47
C MET A 151 10.22 9.07 -17.52
N ILE A 152 9.28 9.95 -17.15
CA ILE A 152 8.66 10.94 -18.07
C ILE A 152 9.73 11.87 -18.67
N GLU A 153 10.61 12.43 -17.84
CA GLU A 153 11.71 13.27 -18.30
C GLU A 153 12.63 12.53 -19.29
N TYR A 154 12.98 11.27 -18.96
CA TYR A 154 13.85 10.46 -19.80
C TYR A 154 13.21 10.13 -21.17
N ILE A 155 11.95 9.74 -21.18
CA ILE A 155 11.19 9.42 -22.40
C ILE A 155 11.11 10.64 -23.31
N THR A 156 10.77 11.80 -22.75
CA THR A 156 10.65 13.05 -23.49
C THR A 156 12.01 13.52 -24.05
N ALA A 157 13.05 13.53 -23.21
CA ALA A 157 14.39 13.99 -23.61
C ALA A 157 15.03 13.11 -24.71
N ASN A 158 14.72 11.81 -24.70
CA ASN A 158 15.28 10.85 -25.67
C ASN A 158 14.35 10.53 -26.85
N ASN A 159 13.20 11.21 -26.96
CA ASN A 159 12.19 11.00 -28.00
C ASN A 159 11.79 9.51 -28.15
N ILE A 160 11.58 8.83 -27.03
CA ILE A 160 11.14 7.42 -27.01
C ILE A 160 9.67 7.36 -27.42
N GLU A 161 9.36 6.53 -28.40
CA GLU A 161 7.97 6.31 -28.84
C GLU A 161 7.14 5.66 -27.74
N HIS A 162 5.95 6.22 -27.49
CA HIS A 162 5.04 5.76 -26.43
C HIS A 162 3.56 6.01 -26.78
N PRO A 163 2.61 5.18 -26.30
CA PRO A 163 1.19 5.51 -26.31
C PRO A 163 0.93 6.70 -25.36
N ALA A 164 -0.32 7.13 -25.22
CA ALA A 164 -0.62 8.14 -24.20
C ALA A 164 -0.26 7.60 -22.81
N ILE A 165 0.47 8.41 -22.03
CA ILE A 165 0.84 8.10 -20.64
C ILE A 165 0.03 9.02 -19.73
N CYS A 166 -0.70 8.44 -18.79
CA CYS A 166 -1.43 9.15 -17.75
C CYS A 166 -0.67 9.03 -16.44
N VAL A 167 -0.59 10.12 -15.69
CA VAL A 167 0.07 10.15 -14.38
C VAL A 167 -0.93 10.67 -13.36
N ALA A 168 -1.02 10.01 -12.22
CA ALA A 168 -1.77 10.52 -11.08
C ALA A 168 -0.97 10.34 -9.79
N PHE A 169 -1.13 11.33 -8.89
CA PHE A 169 -0.65 11.21 -7.52
C PHE A 169 -1.83 11.35 -6.58
N THR A 170 -1.98 10.37 -5.68
CA THR A 170 -3.11 10.23 -4.76
C THR A 170 -2.77 10.74 -3.36
N PRO A 171 -3.75 11.23 -2.60
CA PRO A 171 -3.65 11.46 -1.17
C PRO A 171 -4.14 10.23 -0.41
N ASP A 172 -3.83 10.13 0.90
CA ASP A 172 -4.50 9.27 1.88
C ASP A 172 -4.47 7.76 1.56
N GLU A 173 -3.48 7.28 0.80
CA GLU A 173 -3.28 5.85 0.55
C GLU A 173 -3.03 5.10 1.85
N GLU A 174 -2.18 5.62 2.70
CA GLU A 174 -1.67 5.04 3.94
C GLU A 174 -2.76 4.80 5.02
N ILE A 175 -3.92 5.41 4.83
CA ILE A 175 -5.12 5.17 5.64
C ILE A 175 -6.22 4.43 4.86
N GLY A 176 -5.90 3.91 3.66
CA GLY A 176 -6.81 3.14 2.81
C GLY A 176 -7.90 3.98 2.13
N MET A 177 -7.70 5.28 1.98
CA MET A 177 -8.66 6.23 1.36
C MET A 177 -8.14 6.82 0.04
N GLY A 178 -7.01 6.35 -0.49
CA GLY A 178 -6.35 6.85 -1.68
C GLY A 178 -7.21 6.86 -2.96
N THR A 179 -8.27 6.06 -3.01
CA THR A 179 -9.14 5.98 -4.19
C THR A 179 -10.54 6.56 -3.98
N GLU A 180 -10.88 7.09 -2.79
CA GLU A 180 -12.24 7.50 -2.44
C GLU A 180 -12.84 8.51 -3.43
N HIS A 181 -12.03 9.46 -3.89
CA HIS A 181 -12.44 10.48 -4.85
C HIS A 181 -11.65 10.41 -6.16
N PHE A 182 -10.97 9.29 -6.44
CA PHE A 182 -10.21 9.12 -7.67
C PHE A 182 -11.15 9.11 -8.89
N ASP A 183 -10.90 10.02 -9.83
CA ASP A 183 -11.69 10.17 -11.06
C ASP A 183 -11.06 9.35 -12.19
N VAL A 184 -11.51 8.09 -12.33
CA VAL A 184 -11.01 7.15 -13.35
C VAL A 184 -11.24 7.69 -14.77
N GLU A 185 -12.39 8.36 -15.05
CA GLU A 185 -12.68 8.92 -16.37
C GLU A 185 -11.73 10.07 -16.70
N ARG A 186 -11.45 10.95 -15.74
CA ARG A 186 -10.46 12.02 -15.88
C ARG A 186 -9.06 11.49 -16.08
N PHE A 187 -8.67 10.50 -15.28
CA PHE A 187 -7.35 9.85 -15.43
C PHE A 187 -7.17 9.32 -16.84
N GLY A 188 -8.19 8.66 -17.39
CA GLY A 188 -8.32 8.33 -18.80
C GLY A 188 -7.30 7.33 -19.32
N ALA A 189 -6.75 6.49 -18.45
CA ALA A 189 -5.92 5.36 -18.83
C ALA A 189 -6.77 4.10 -19.04
N ASP A 190 -6.41 3.28 -20.04
CA ASP A 190 -7.05 1.98 -20.26
C ASP A 190 -6.55 0.93 -19.27
N TYR A 191 -5.28 1.02 -18.86
CA TYR A 191 -4.57 0.19 -17.89
C TYR A 191 -3.63 1.05 -17.07
N ALA A 192 -3.33 0.64 -15.84
CA ALA A 192 -2.38 1.37 -15.01
C ALA A 192 -1.47 0.43 -14.22
N TYR A 193 -0.47 1.01 -13.57
CA TYR A 193 0.34 0.41 -12.51
C TYR A 193 0.45 1.43 -11.38
N THR A 194 0.31 0.98 -10.14
CA THR A 194 0.87 1.70 -9.00
C THR A 194 2.37 1.41 -8.94
N VAL A 195 3.18 2.38 -8.54
CA VAL A 195 4.63 2.24 -8.34
C VAL A 195 4.89 2.51 -6.87
N ASP A 196 4.50 1.52 -6.05
CA ASP A 196 4.30 1.64 -4.60
C ASP A 196 4.60 0.29 -3.90
N GLY A 197 5.48 -0.50 -4.46
CA GLY A 197 5.91 -1.77 -3.86
C GLY A 197 7.30 -1.65 -3.23
N ASP A 198 7.73 -2.76 -2.62
CA ASP A 198 9.00 -2.83 -1.91
C ASP A 198 10.20 -2.91 -2.88
N THR A 199 10.78 -4.05 -3.00
CA THR A 199 12.07 -4.25 -3.64
C THR A 199 12.05 -4.08 -5.17
N GLU A 200 13.20 -3.74 -5.76
CA GLU A 200 13.34 -3.61 -7.21
C GLU A 200 12.96 -4.89 -7.97
N GLY A 201 12.13 -4.76 -9.02
CA GLY A 201 11.65 -5.87 -9.83
C GLY A 201 10.46 -6.61 -9.25
N GLU A 202 9.91 -6.15 -8.17
CA GLU A 202 8.67 -6.68 -7.60
C GLU A 202 7.48 -6.35 -8.48
N ILE A 203 6.62 -7.36 -8.67
CA ILE A 203 5.40 -7.29 -9.47
C ILE A 203 4.30 -7.96 -8.68
N GLN A 204 3.28 -7.21 -8.30
CA GLN A 204 2.22 -7.69 -7.43
C GLN A 204 0.87 -7.53 -8.12
N TYR A 205 0.11 -8.61 -8.22
CA TYR A 205 -1.22 -8.63 -8.82
C TYR A 205 -2.22 -9.46 -8.01
N GLU A 206 -1.81 -9.89 -6.83
CA GLU A 206 -2.61 -10.62 -5.86
C GLU A 206 -2.48 -9.94 -4.50
N ASN A 207 -3.59 -9.69 -3.84
CA ASN A 207 -3.66 -9.10 -2.51
C ASN A 207 -4.70 -9.81 -1.66
N PHE A 208 -4.76 -9.54 -0.38
CA PHE A 208 -5.81 -10.09 0.47
C PHE A 208 -7.21 -9.64 0.04
N ASN A 209 -8.22 -10.51 0.24
CA ASN A 209 -9.57 -10.07 0.53
C ASN A 209 -9.62 -9.66 2.00
N ALA A 210 -10.35 -8.59 2.32
CA ALA A 210 -10.32 -7.97 3.63
C ALA A 210 -11.72 -7.62 4.16
N ALA A 211 -11.93 -7.90 5.44
CA ALA A 211 -13.10 -7.43 6.19
C ALA A 211 -12.72 -7.01 7.61
N LYS A 212 -13.51 -6.11 8.17
CA LYS A 212 -13.57 -5.84 9.61
C LYS A 212 -14.73 -6.63 10.20
N ALA A 213 -14.58 -7.10 11.44
CA ALA A 213 -15.66 -7.71 12.20
C ALA A 213 -15.65 -7.18 13.63
N GLU A 214 -16.81 -6.76 14.09
CA GLU A 214 -17.02 -6.29 15.45
C GLU A 214 -18.03 -7.19 16.16
N TYR A 215 -17.63 -7.72 17.31
CA TYR A 215 -18.56 -8.32 18.26
C TYR A 215 -18.86 -7.33 19.37
N VAL A 216 -20.16 -7.14 19.63
CA VAL A 216 -20.68 -6.47 20.82
C VAL A 216 -21.35 -7.52 21.69
N VAL A 217 -20.86 -7.68 22.90
CA VAL A 217 -21.37 -8.64 23.87
C VAL A 217 -22.10 -7.89 24.98
N LYS A 218 -23.38 -8.19 25.20
CA LYS A 218 -24.19 -7.61 26.26
C LYS A 218 -24.31 -8.60 27.42
N GLY A 219 -23.81 -8.19 28.58
CA GLY A 219 -23.89 -8.97 29.80
C GLY A 219 -25.16 -8.72 30.59
N PHE A 220 -25.34 -9.51 31.63
CA PHE A 220 -26.38 -9.31 32.62
C PHE A 220 -25.74 -9.27 34.01
N ASN A 221 -25.63 -8.08 34.59
CA ASN A 221 -24.94 -7.86 35.85
C ASN A 221 -25.89 -8.02 37.04
N VAL A 222 -25.48 -8.82 38.02
CA VAL A 222 -26.14 -9.00 39.32
C VAL A 222 -25.06 -9.07 40.41
N HIS A 223 -25.47 -9.01 41.69
CA HIS A 223 -24.52 -9.12 42.80
C HIS A 223 -23.75 -10.45 42.74
N PRO A 224 -22.40 -10.45 42.72
CA PRO A 224 -21.60 -11.67 42.54
C PRO A 224 -21.90 -12.80 43.51
N GLY A 225 -22.22 -12.50 44.76
CA GLY A 225 -22.56 -13.49 45.78
C GLY A 225 -23.88 -14.24 45.56
N SER A 226 -24.76 -13.76 44.66
CA SER A 226 -26.06 -14.34 44.30
C SER A 226 -26.25 -14.54 42.80
N SER A 227 -25.16 -14.64 42.05
CA SER A 227 -25.13 -14.61 40.59
C SER A 227 -25.25 -15.98 39.91
N LYS A 228 -25.32 -17.07 40.69
CA LYS A 228 -25.39 -18.43 40.13
C LYS A 228 -26.55 -18.56 39.15
N ASP A 229 -26.26 -19.08 37.97
CA ASP A 229 -27.21 -19.32 36.86
C ASP A 229 -27.99 -18.06 36.38
N THR A 230 -27.50 -16.85 36.73
CA THR A 230 -28.16 -15.58 36.39
C THR A 230 -27.25 -14.59 35.73
N MET A 231 -26.01 -14.40 36.23
CA MET A 231 -25.07 -13.44 35.68
C MET A 231 -24.56 -13.89 34.33
N ILE A 232 -24.53 -12.96 33.37
CA ILE A 232 -23.77 -13.08 32.11
C ILE A 232 -22.65 -12.04 32.16
N ASN A 233 -21.43 -12.49 32.31
CA ASN A 233 -20.27 -11.59 32.30
C ASN A 233 -19.79 -11.42 30.86
N ALA A 234 -19.98 -10.21 30.29
CA ALA A 234 -19.65 -9.91 28.90
C ALA A 234 -18.17 -10.13 28.58
N SER A 235 -17.26 -9.75 29.49
CA SER A 235 -15.82 -9.98 29.29
C SER A 235 -15.47 -11.47 29.20
N LEU A 236 -16.10 -12.34 29.98
CA LEU A 236 -15.86 -13.79 29.91
C LEU A 236 -16.42 -14.39 28.60
N VAL A 237 -17.60 -13.94 28.18
CA VAL A 237 -18.16 -14.34 26.87
C VAL A 237 -17.26 -13.88 25.71
N ALA A 238 -16.72 -12.68 25.78
CA ALA A 238 -15.75 -12.16 24.79
C ALA A 238 -14.49 -13.04 24.70
N MET A 239 -13.94 -13.45 25.84
CA MET A 239 -12.81 -14.40 25.86
C MET A 239 -13.20 -15.76 25.25
N GLU A 240 -14.41 -16.22 25.48
CA GLU A 240 -14.91 -17.46 24.90
C GLU A 240 -15.05 -17.37 23.38
N ILE A 241 -15.55 -16.26 22.86
CA ILE A 241 -15.60 -15.98 21.40
C ILE A 241 -14.21 -16.12 20.81
N ASN A 242 -13.22 -15.44 21.37
CA ASN A 242 -11.84 -15.51 20.86
C ASN A 242 -11.28 -16.94 20.90
N ASN A 243 -11.59 -17.70 21.95
CA ASN A 243 -11.12 -19.09 22.08
C ASN A 243 -11.80 -20.07 21.10
N CYS A 244 -12.87 -19.68 20.41
CA CYS A 244 -13.49 -20.47 19.36
C CYS A 244 -12.77 -20.33 18.01
N LEU A 245 -11.88 -19.35 17.85
CA LEU A 245 -11.11 -19.16 16.62
C LEU A 245 -9.87 -20.07 16.57
N PRO A 246 -9.42 -20.47 15.37
CA PRO A 246 -8.20 -21.26 15.20
C PRO A 246 -6.97 -20.51 15.75
N ALA A 247 -6.30 -21.09 16.72
CA ALA A 247 -5.19 -20.44 17.41
C ALA A 247 -3.97 -20.14 16.53
N MET A 248 -3.82 -20.88 15.41
CA MET A 248 -2.70 -20.72 14.47
C MET A 248 -3.04 -19.79 13.28
N GLU A 249 -4.29 -19.40 13.10
CA GLU A 249 -4.68 -18.46 12.04
C GLU A 249 -4.63 -17.01 12.54
N ILE A 250 -3.43 -16.59 12.96
CA ILE A 250 -3.12 -15.24 13.43
C ILE A 250 -1.91 -14.68 12.66
N PRO A 251 -1.70 -13.36 12.59
CA PRO A 251 -0.61 -12.76 11.80
C PRO A 251 0.78 -13.31 12.12
N ARG A 252 1.06 -13.59 13.39
CA ARG A 252 2.35 -14.11 13.84
C ARG A 252 2.67 -15.52 13.31
N GLU A 253 1.66 -16.33 13.05
CA GLU A 253 1.80 -17.75 12.70
C GLU A 253 1.48 -18.03 11.22
N THR A 254 1.26 -16.98 10.40
CA THR A 254 0.88 -17.09 9.00
C THR A 254 1.82 -16.33 8.08
N GLU A 255 2.09 -16.89 6.89
CA GLU A 255 2.95 -16.31 5.87
C GLU A 255 2.38 -16.50 4.45
N ASN A 256 2.98 -15.87 3.46
CA ASN A 256 2.64 -16.00 2.05
C ASN A 256 1.13 -15.82 1.77
N TYR A 257 0.46 -16.86 1.29
CA TYR A 257 -0.97 -16.86 0.94
C TYR A 257 -1.90 -17.20 2.11
N GLU A 258 -1.35 -17.53 3.28
CA GLU A 258 -2.15 -17.93 4.43
C GLU A 258 -2.92 -16.75 5.03
N GLY A 259 -4.23 -16.94 5.19
CA GLY A 259 -5.12 -15.96 5.79
C GLY A 259 -5.17 -16.05 7.30
N PHE A 260 -5.74 -15.02 7.94
CA PHE A 260 -5.78 -14.92 9.40
C PHE A 260 -7.02 -14.18 9.93
N TYR A 261 -7.26 -14.35 11.24
CA TYR A 261 -8.06 -13.48 12.09
C TYR A 261 -7.10 -12.70 12.99
N HIS A 262 -7.20 -11.39 13.00
CA HIS A 262 -6.37 -10.57 13.90
C HIS A 262 -7.27 -9.77 14.84
N LEU A 263 -7.22 -10.08 16.13
CA LEU A 263 -7.86 -9.29 17.17
C LEU A 263 -7.05 -7.99 17.35
N ILE A 264 -7.61 -6.87 16.85
CA ILE A 264 -6.98 -5.55 16.97
C ILE A 264 -7.15 -4.98 18.36
N SER A 265 -8.38 -5.08 18.89
CA SER A 265 -8.70 -4.55 20.21
C SER A 265 -9.77 -5.37 20.91
N MET A 266 -9.69 -5.40 22.22
CA MET A 266 -10.70 -5.96 23.11
C MET A 266 -10.85 -5.03 24.32
N SER A 267 -12.09 -4.66 24.63
CA SER A 267 -12.41 -3.84 25.78
C SER A 267 -13.73 -4.30 26.41
N GLY A 268 -13.95 -4.01 27.69
CA GLY A 268 -15.21 -4.30 28.31
C GLY A 268 -15.15 -4.60 29.81
N ASP A 269 -16.33 -4.81 30.37
CA ASP A 269 -16.56 -5.19 31.77
C ASP A 269 -17.63 -6.29 31.87
N VAL A 270 -18.32 -6.37 33.01
CA VAL A 270 -19.40 -7.37 33.23
C VAL A 270 -20.62 -7.05 32.38
N ALA A 271 -20.90 -5.77 32.12
CA ALA A 271 -22.12 -5.32 31.47
C ALA A 271 -22.03 -5.35 29.94
N GLU A 272 -20.89 -4.96 29.37
CA GLU A 272 -20.68 -4.90 27.92
C GLU A 272 -19.21 -5.15 27.57
N ALA A 273 -18.96 -5.82 26.44
CA ALA A 273 -17.62 -6.00 25.89
C ALA A 273 -17.63 -5.90 24.38
N HIS A 274 -16.49 -5.45 23.81
CA HIS A 274 -16.27 -5.27 22.39
C HIS A 274 -15.00 -6.03 21.96
N LEU A 275 -15.06 -6.70 20.80
CA LEU A 275 -13.90 -7.28 20.14
C LEU A 275 -13.88 -6.81 18.69
N ASN A 276 -12.76 -6.25 18.26
CA ASN A 276 -12.55 -5.79 16.90
C ASN A 276 -11.52 -6.68 16.20
N TYR A 277 -11.93 -7.28 15.09
CA TYR A 277 -11.09 -8.13 14.25
C TYR A 277 -10.93 -7.55 12.87
N ILE A 278 -9.78 -7.82 12.27
CA ILE A 278 -9.64 -7.83 10.81
C ILE A 278 -9.47 -9.27 10.33
N ILE A 279 -10.11 -9.57 9.21
CA ILE A 279 -10.08 -10.86 8.54
C ILE A 279 -9.39 -10.69 7.20
N ARG A 280 -8.45 -11.57 6.90
CA ARG A 280 -7.65 -11.55 5.67
C ARG A 280 -7.53 -12.95 5.10
N ASP A 281 -7.68 -13.07 3.77
CA ASP A 281 -7.35 -14.28 3.02
C ASP A 281 -7.19 -13.95 1.53
N HIS A 282 -6.21 -14.55 0.85
CA HIS A 282 -6.05 -14.39 -0.59
C HIS A 282 -7.13 -15.13 -1.38
N ASP A 283 -7.52 -16.31 -0.91
CA ASP A 283 -8.57 -17.11 -1.54
C ASP A 283 -9.96 -16.61 -1.12
N ALA A 284 -10.78 -16.25 -2.12
CA ALA A 284 -12.13 -15.72 -1.87
C ALA A 284 -13.04 -16.74 -1.15
N SER A 285 -12.89 -18.04 -1.41
CA SER A 285 -13.71 -19.08 -0.77
C SER A 285 -13.32 -19.27 0.69
N LEU A 286 -12.00 -19.24 0.99
CA LEU A 286 -11.50 -19.31 2.36
C LEU A 286 -11.86 -18.03 3.14
N PHE A 287 -11.80 -16.87 2.49
CA PHE A 287 -12.25 -15.62 3.08
C PHE A 287 -13.73 -15.67 3.50
N GLU A 288 -14.61 -16.13 2.60
CA GLU A 288 -16.03 -16.29 2.94
C GLU A 288 -16.25 -17.35 4.03
N ALA A 289 -15.46 -18.44 4.03
CA ALA A 289 -15.51 -19.44 5.11
C ALA A 289 -15.08 -18.84 6.45
N LYS A 290 -14.09 -17.96 6.49
CA LYS A 290 -13.68 -17.24 7.71
C LYS A 290 -14.83 -16.36 8.25
N LYS A 291 -15.50 -15.59 7.39
CA LYS A 291 -16.67 -14.79 7.79
C LYS A 291 -17.82 -15.69 8.30
N ALA A 292 -18.08 -16.81 7.63
CA ALA A 292 -19.09 -17.76 8.06
C ALA A 292 -18.77 -18.38 9.44
N THR A 293 -17.49 -18.60 9.75
CA THR A 293 -17.05 -19.05 11.07
C THR A 293 -17.42 -18.05 12.15
N LEU A 294 -17.20 -16.76 11.93
CA LEU A 294 -17.60 -15.70 12.88
C LEU A 294 -19.12 -15.68 13.10
N CYS A 295 -19.91 -15.76 12.03
CA CYS A 295 -21.37 -15.84 12.14
C CYS A 295 -21.82 -17.09 12.91
N HIS A 296 -21.11 -18.21 12.75
CA HIS A 296 -21.41 -19.44 13.47
C HIS A 296 -21.10 -19.30 14.96
N ILE A 297 -20.00 -18.65 15.32
CA ILE A 297 -19.64 -18.33 16.71
C ILE A 297 -20.71 -17.45 17.35
N GLU A 298 -21.17 -16.40 16.71
CA GLU A 298 -22.28 -15.55 17.19
C GLU A 298 -23.52 -16.41 17.52
N LYS A 299 -23.90 -17.31 16.61
CA LYS A 299 -25.03 -18.17 16.78
C LYS A 299 -24.88 -19.09 18.01
N ILE A 300 -23.74 -19.77 18.13
CA ILE A 300 -23.45 -20.67 19.27
C ILE A 300 -23.47 -19.92 20.61
N MET A 301 -22.87 -18.71 20.64
CA MET A 301 -22.87 -17.90 21.86
C MET A 301 -24.27 -17.46 22.24
N ASN A 302 -25.13 -17.09 21.31
CA ASN A 302 -26.51 -16.72 21.56
C ASN A 302 -27.38 -17.94 21.99
N GLU A 303 -27.10 -19.14 21.45
CA GLU A 303 -27.76 -20.37 21.93
C GLU A 303 -27.35 -20.69 23.36
N LYS A 304 -26.10 -20.46 23.75
CA LYS A 304 -25.58 -20.75 25.08
C LYS A 304 -25.98 -19.70 26.13
N TRP A 305 -25.87 -18.44 25.82
CA TRP A 305 -25.97 -17.34 26.78
C TRP A 305 -27.30 -16.58 26.70
N GLY A 306 -28.13 -16.88 25.72
CA GLY A 306 -29.40 -16.22 25.46
C GLY A 306 -29.39 -15.34 24.20
N ALA A 307 -30.54 -15.32 23.52
CA ALA A 307 -30.68 -14.55 22.27
C ALA A 307 -30.41 -13.06 22.49
N GLY A 308 -29.56 -12.48 21.63
CA GLY A 308 -29.17 -11.06 21.67
C GLY A 308 -28.05 -10.73 22.65
N THR A 309 -27.46 -11.74 23.32
CA THR A 309 -26.24 -11.55 24.13
C THR A 309 -25.03 -11.13 23.27
N VAL A 310 -24.90 -11.70 22.08
CA VAL A 310 -23.80 -11.41 21.15
C VAL A 310 -24.35 -10.86 19.84
N GLN A 311 -23.81 -9.77 19.36
CA GLN A 311 -24.11 -9.16 18.07
C GLN A 311 -22.83 -9.06 17.27
N LEU A 312 -22.86 -9.51 16.01
CA LEU A 312 -21.73 -9.43 15.08
C LEU A 312 -22.07 -8.49 13.93
N THR A 313 -21.13 -7.60 13.61
CA THR A 313 -21.16 -6.80 12.38
C THR A 313 -19.92 -7.12 11.56
N ILE A 314 -20.09 -7.48 10.28
CA ILE A 314 -18.98 -7.69 9.35
C ILE A 314 -19.10 -6.67 8.22
N THR A 315 -17.98 -6.00 7.90
CA THR A 315 -17.90 -5.01 6.83
C THR A 315 -16.73 -5.38 5.92
N ASP A 316 -17.02 -5.68 4.64
CA ASP A 316 -16.00 -5.91 3.63
C ASP A 316 -15.27 -4.59 3.35
N GLN A 317 -13.95 -4.65 3.18
CA GLN A 317 -13.09 -3.48 2.94
C GLN A 317 -12.60 -3.43 1.50
N TYR A 318 -11.90 -4.46 1.04
CA TYR A 318 -11.38 -4.60 -0.31
C TYR A 318 -11.30 -6.08 -0.72
N ARG A 319 -11.05 -6.31 -2.00
CA ARG A 319 -10.98 -7.65 -2.60
C ARG A 319 -9.66 -7.87 -3.30
N ASN A 320 -9.29 -9.13 -3.48
CA ASN A 320 -8.12 -9.51 -4.26
C ASN A 320 -8.27 -9.10 -5.73
N MET A 321 -7.37 -8.26 -6.23
CA MET A 321 -7.38 -7.78 -7.63
C MET A 321 -7.07 -8.88 -8.65
N ALA A 322 -6.56 -10.04 -8.23
CA ALA A 322 -6.23 -11.15 -9.12
C ALA A 322 -7.37 -11.55 -10.06
N GLU A 323 -8.63 -11.48 -9.60
CA GLU A 323 -9.79 -11.80 -10.45
C GLU A 323 -9.96 -10.84 -11.64
N ILE A 324 -9.51 -9.61 -11.49
CA ILE A 324 -9.53 -8.59 -12.55
C ILE A 324 -8.27 -8.76 -13.42
N ILE A 325 -7.09 -8.82 -12.80
CA ILE A 325 -5.80 -8.85 -13.50
C ILE A 325 -5.63 -10.14 -14.33
N LYS A 326 -6.17 -11.28 -13.88
CA LYS A 326 -6.17 -12.54 -14.66
C LYS A 326 -6.85 -12.42 -16.05
N LYS A 327 -7.68 -11.41 -16.26
CA LYS A 327 -8.31 -11.13 -17.58
C LYS A 327 -7.41 -10.30 -18.50
N CYS A 328 -6.32 -9.74 -17.98
CA CYS A 328 -5.36 -8.90 -18.68
C CYS A 328 -3.91 -9.21 -18.25
N MET A 329 -3.55 -10.50 -18.21
CA MET A 329 -2.23 -10.97 -17.77
C MET A 329 -1.06 -10.41 -18.58
N PHE A 330 -1.31 -9.87 -19.77
CA PHE A 330 -0.28 -9.16 -20.52
C PHE A 330 0.34 -7.98 -19.75
N LEU A 331 -0.37 -7.39 -18.75
CA LEU A 331 0.20 -6.39 -17.87
C LEU A 331 1.39 -6.98 -17.09
N ILE A 332 1.20 -8.15 -16.51
CA ILE A 332 2.24 -8.86 -15.74
C ILE A 332 3.36 -9.34 -16.66
N GLU A 333 3.00 -9.89 -17.83
CA GLU A 333 3.99 -10.34 -18.82
C GLU A 333 4.86 -9.20 -19.34
N ASN A 334 4.26 -8.01 -19.58
CA ASN A 334 4.99 -6.83 -19.97
C ASN A 334 5.93 -6.32 -18.86
N ALA A 335 5.49 -6.31 -17.59
CA ALA A 335 6.33 -5.95 -16.47
C ALA A 335 7.50 -6.94 -16.30
N VAL A 336 7.25 -8.24 -16.35
CA VAL A 336 8.28 -9.29 -16.34
C VAL A 336 9.29 -9.11 -17.48
N LYS A 337 8.80 -8.78 -18.68
CA LYS A 337 9.66 -8.52 -19.84
C LYS A 337 10.51 -7.26 -19.65
N ALA A 338 9.95 -6.19 -19.09
CA ALA A 338 10.68 -4.97 -18.80
C ALA A 338 11.81 -5.23 -17.78
N CYS A 339 11.52 -5.95 -16.69
CA CYS A 339 12.53 -6.37 -15.73
C CYS A 339 13.67 -7.16 -16.40
N LYS A 340 13.33 -8.17 -17.23
CA LYS A 340 14.35 -8.98 -17.93
C LYS A 340 15.20 -8.16 -18.90
N ASN A 341 14.60 -7.19 -19.61
CA ASN A 341 15.32 -6.33 -20.55
C ASN A 341 16.31 -5.39 -19.84
N THR A 342 16.06 -5.08 -18.58
CA THR A 342 16.94 -4.23 -17.75
C THR A 342 17.83 -5.03 -16.79
N ASN A 343 17.89 -6.36 -16.97
CA ASN A 343 18.64 -7.27 -16.12
C ASN A 343 18.23 -7.22 -14.62
N ILE A 344 16.97 -6.92 -14.36
CA ILE A 344 16.38 -7.01 -13.02
C ILE A 344 15.67 -8.37 -12.92
N PRO A 345 15.95 -9.19 -11.91
CA PRO A 345 15.18 -10.40 -11.68
C PRO A 345 13.72 -10.07 -11.35
N PRO A 346 12.73 -10.51 -12.14
CA PRO A 346 11.34 -10.27 -11.80
C PRO A 346 10.95 -11.10 -10.57
N LEU A 347 10.30 -10.45 -9.60
CA LEU A 347 9.86 -11.05 -8.36
C LEU A 347 8.33 -10.91 -8.24
N ILE A 348 7.61 -12.00 -8.48
CA ILE A 348 6.14 -12.00 -8.38
C ILE A 348 5.76 -12.47 -6.97
N LEU A 349 5.20 -11.57 -6.17
CA LEU A 349 4.82 -11.81 -4.78
C LEU A 349 3.37 -11.38 -4.53
N PRO A 350 2.65 -12.06 -3.62
CA PRO A 350 1.35 -11.59 -3.15
C PRO A 350 1.51 -10.49 -2.10
N ILE A 351 0.63 -9.49 -2.14
CA ILE A 351 0.54 -8.45 -1.12
C ILE A 351 -0.25 -8.98 0.08
N ARG A 352 0.30 -8.89 1.28
CA ARG A 352 -0.39 -9.24 2.53
C ARG A 352 -1.16 -8.06 3.14
N GLY A 353 -1.66 -7.17 2.30
CA GLY A 353 -2.44 -5.97 2.61
C GLY A 353 -3.38 -5.62 1.47
N GLY A 354 -3.73 -4.36 1.37
CA GLY A 354 -4.41 -3.72 0.24
C GLY A 354 -3.51 -2.66 -0.36
N THR A 355 -3.84 -2.16 -1.54
CA THR A 355 -3.20 -1.01 -2.21
C THR A 355 -4.25 -0.25 -3.00
N ASP A 356 -3.95 0.97 -3.40
CA ASP A 356 -4.78 1.73 -4.34
C ASP A 356 -5.07 0.92 -5.61
N GLY A 357 -4.08 0.17 -6.11
CA GLY A 357 -4.22 -0.67 -7.30
C GLY A 357 -5.32 -1.71 -7.21
N CYS A 358 -5.55 -2.30 -6.02
CA CYS A 358 -6.64 -3.26 -5.86
C CYS A 358 -8.02 -2.60 -5.93
N MET A 359 -8.19 -1.41 -5.36
CA MET A 359 -9.44 -0.65 -5.41
C MET A 359 -9.71 -0.15 -6.83
N LEU A 360 -8.71 0.44 -7.50
CA LEU A 360 -8.78 0.92 -8.88
C LEU A 360 -9.16 -0.20 -9.84
N SER A 361 -8.63 -1.42 -9.64
CA SER A 361 -8.98 -2.58 -10.46
C SER A 361 -10.48 -2.87 -10.42
N TYR A 362 -11.11 -2.77 -9.26
CA TYR A 362 -12.57 -2.93 -9.13
C TYR A 362 -13.37 -1.71 -9.58
N MET A 363 -12.74 -0.54 -9.67
CA MET A 363 -13.35 0.66 -10.29
C MET A 363 -13.30 0.64 -11.83
N GLY A 364 -12.73 -0.42 -12.42
CA GLY A 364 -12.66 -0.61 -13.87
C GLY A 364 -11.32 -0.23 -14.50
N LEU A 365 -10.30 0.06 -13.71
CA LEU A 365 -8.94 0.35 -14.15
C LEU A 365 -8.00 -0.77 -13.66
N PRO A 366 -7.73 -1.83 -14.44
CA PRO A 366 -6.79 -2.87 -14.04
C PRO A 366 -5.42 -2.29 -13.70
N CYS A 367 -4.97 -2.47 -12.45
CA CYS A 367 -3.83 -1.74 -11.89
C CYS A 367 -3.01 -2.64 -10.94
N PRO A 368 -2.07 -3.47 -11.45
CA PRO A 368 -1.10 -4.17 -10.62
C PRO A 368 -0.08 -3.22 -10.03
N ASN A 369 0.65 -3.66 -8.99
CA ASN A 369 1.65 -2.87 -8.29
C ASN A 369 3.08 -3.27 -8.69
N LEU A 370 4.00 -2.29 -8.69
CA LEU A 370 5.41 -2.43 -9.02
C LEU A 370 6.27 -1.93 -7.86
N GLY A 371 7.40 -2.62 -7.61
CA GLY A 371 8.35 -2.23 -6.57
C GLY A 371 9.16 -0.99 -6.93
N THR A 372 9.45 -0.16 -5.93
CA THR A 372 10.26 1.06 -6.02
C THR A 372 11.75 0.81 -5.73
N GLY A 373 12.08 -0.29 -5.08
CA GLY A 373 13.43 -0.58 -4.59
C GLY A 373 13.69 -0.11 -3.16
N GLY A 374 12.65 0.24 -2.42
CA GLY A 374 12.70 0.61 -1.01
C GLY A 374 12.50 -0.57 -0.07
N HIS A 375 12.71 -0.35 1.22
CA HIS A 375 12.67 -1.38 2.24
C HIS A 375 12.34 -0.82 3.61
N ALA A 376 11.77 -1.69 4.48
CA ALA A 376 11.52 -1.45 5.90
C ALA A 376 10.67 -0.21 6.16
N TYR A 377 9.63 -0.03 5.36
CA TYR A 377 8.68 1.07 5.42
C TYR A 377 7.97 1.21 6.78
N HIS A 378 7.28 2.32 6.98
CA HIS A 378 6.47 2.64 8.17
C HIS A 378 7.27 2.71 9.48
N GLY A 379 8.60 2.96 9.39
CA GLY A 379 9.44 3.05 10.59
C GLY A 379 10.76 3.76 10.36
N PRO A 380 11.54 4.01 11.42
CA PRO A 380 12.79 4.76 11.36
C PRO A 380 13.93 4.02 10.64
N TYR A 381 13.71 2.75 10.29
CA TYR A 381 14.66 1.91 9.53
C TYR A 381 14.41 1.95 8.02
N GLU A 382 13.44 2.72 7.57
CA GLU A 382 13.12 2.88 6.16
C GLU A 382 14.34 3.34 5.35
N HIS A 383 14.58 2.65 4.23
CA HIS A 383 15.73 2.94 3.38
C HIS A 383 15.51 2.52 1.93
N ILE A 384 16.22 3.18 1.04
CA ILE A 384 16.23 2.90 -0.40
C ILE A 384 17.65 3.09 -0.94
N THR A 385 17.96 2.59 -2.14
CA THR A 385 19.25 2.82 -2.79
C THR A 385 19.12 3.62 -4.06
N ILE A 386 20.12 4.47 -4.36
CA ILE A 386 20.16 5.22 -5.62
C ILE A 386 20.11 4.26 -6.82
N GLU A 387 20.86 3.16 -6.73
CA GLU A 387 20.97 2.16 -7.79
C GLU A 387 19.65 1.37 -7.95
N GLY A 388 18.89 1.15 -6.87
CA GLY A 388 17.54 0.56 -6.91
C GLY A 388 16.58 1.47 -7.68
N MET A 389 16.54 2.75 -7.31
CA MET A 389 15.72 3.75 -8.00
C MET A 389 16.08 3.90 -9.48
N ASP A 390 17.38 3.97 -9.82
CA ASP A 390 17.83 4.04 -11.23
C ASP A 390 17.35 2.81 -12.02
N LYS A 391 17.39 1.61 -11.44
CA LYS A 391 16.89 0.38 -12.06
C LYS A 391 15.37 0.38 -12.24
N THR A 392 14.61 0.84 -11.24
CA THR A 392 13.15 0.98 -11.38
C THR A 392 12.79 1.95 -12.50
N VAL A 393 13.48 3.10 -12.60
CA VAL A 393 13.29 4.02 -13.73
C VAL A 393 13.57 3.33 -15.07
N ASP A 394 14.67 2.59 -15.20
CA ASP A 394 14.99 1.84 -16.42
C ASP A 394 13.90 0.81 -16.76
N MET A 395 13.39 0.12 -15.76
CA MET A 395 12.29 -0.85 -15.91
C MET A 395 11.00 -0.16 -16.36
N LEU A 396 10.63 0.98 -15.78
CA LEU A 396 9.45 1.75 -16.18
C LEU A 396 9.56 2.24 -17.63
N VAL A 397 10.74 2.71 -18.05
CA VAL A 397 11.00 3.10 -19.45
C VAL A 397 10.84 1.91 -20.41
N GLU A 398 11.38 0.74 -20.06
CA GLU A 398 11.20 -0.48 -20.86
C GLU A 398 9.76 -0.95 -20.88
N LEU A 399 9.03 -0.81 -19.75
CA LEU A 399 7.62 -1.13 -19.67
C LEU A 399 6.80 -0.28 -20.64
N VAL A 400 7.01 1.03 -20.68
CA VAL A 400 6.36 1.93 -21.65
C VAL A 400 6.63 1.50 -23.09
N LYS A 401 7.86 1.08 -23.42
CA LYS A 401 8.21 0.58 -24.77
C LYS A 401 7.44 -0.70 -25.13
N THR A 402 7.04 -1.52 -24.17
CA THR A 402 6.22 -2.72 -24.46
C THR A 402 4.84 -2.33 -24.96
N PHE A 403 4.27 -1.23 -24.45
CA PHE A 403 2.97 -0.69 -24.85
C PHE A 403 3.00 0.08 -26.17
N SER A 404 4.18 0.41 -26.69
CA SER A 404 4.34 1.02 -28.04
C SER A 404 4.14 0.02 -29.17
N LYS A 405 3.83 -1.25 -28.86
CA LYS A 405 3.55 -2.33 -29.80
C LYS A 405 2.11 -2.81 -29.61
N PRO A 406 1.44 -3.29 -30.69
CA PRO A 406 0.13 -3.89 -30.55
C PRO A 406 0.14 -5.01 -29.50
N ILE A 407 -0.86 -5.02 -28.62
CA ILE A 407 -1.06 -6.13 -27.69
C ILE A 407 -1.45 -7.36 -28.52
N ILE A 408 -0.63 -8.40 -28.49
CA ILE A 408 -0.94 -9.68 -29.11
C ILE A 408 -1.66 -10.50 -28.04
N ASN A 409 -2.99 -10.67 -28.22
CA ASN A 409 -3.84 -11.52 -27.37
C ASN A 409 -3.54 -13.00 -27.61
#